data_d833bb8aaad3e9bbfc9bfd5b484e934a
#
_entry.id   d833bb8aaad3e9bbfc9bfd5b484e934a
#
_cell.length_a   1.000
_cell.length_b   1.000
_cell.length_c   1.000
_cell.angle_alpha   90.00
_cell.angle_beta   90.00
_cell.angle_gamma   90.00
#
_symmetry.space_group_name_H-M   'P 1'
#
loop_
_entity.id
_entity.type
_entity.pdbx_description
1 polymer ?
#
loop_
_entity_poly.entity_id
_entity_poly.type
_entity_poly.pdbx_seq_one_letter_code
_entity_poly.pdbx_strand_id
1 'polypeptide(L)'
;MLETRFRIRTPQRSLAFAVTTVTAAAATAFTLALAASTACAAAPVAYVTSEKAGVGVIDLDQMTLTKTFPVGADGPRGLSLNADGTRLLVASKNTGDLAVIDTASGQVVQRVKIGKNPEYVRVRNGYAYVTYEPGEEGGPPAANNAPNGKPGADDDDANKPPAEIAIVDMKTWRVIRSVTSGHETEGIEFSRDGHTMLVTNEGDDTVSVYHARTGAPVRTVKLAAGGRPRGIRLSPDGKDYIVTLESLSKFVVIDAHTFQVVKTVDTKLGPYGVAFGPDGKRLFVAAARDKTVQVFDGHSYEHLADVPVGQRCWHFSFTPDGAKLLVACGRSDAVYVLDAQNYQPIRQIGELPLAWGIVTYPHSDGSIESH
;
A
#
# COMPACT_ATOMS: atom_id res chain seq x y z
N MET A 1 -80.58 -42.44 -12.08
CA MET A 1 -81.87 -42.46 -11.33
C MET A 1 -82.10 -41.05 -10.85
N LEU A 2 -83.17 -40.51 -11.40
CA LEU A 2 -84.16 -39.58 -10.91
C LEU A 2 -83.62 -38.23 -10.40
N GLU A 3 -83.86 -37.19 -11.22
CA GLU A 3 -85.06 -36.34 -11.30
C GLU A 3 -85.31 -35.61 -9.97
N THR A 4 -85.75 -34.38 -9.84
CA THR A 4 -86.48 -33.49 -10.73
C THR A 4 -86.69 -32.10 -10.04
N ARG A 5 -86.70 -31.07 -10.84
CA ARG A 5 -87.67 -29.91 -10.93
C ARG A 5 -87.67 -28.75 -9.95
N PHE A 6 -87.41 -27.60 -10.52
CA PHE A 6 -88.31 -26.46 -10.74
C PHE A 6 -88.99 -25.77 -9.53
N ARG A 7 -88.75 -24.47 -9.40
CA ARG A 7 -89.80 -23.47 -9.67
C ARG A 7 -89.32 -22.04 -9.52
N ILE A 8 -89.66 -21.30 -10.54
CA ILE A 8 -89.57 -19.84 -10.76
C ILE A 8 -90.65 -19.13 -9.92
N ARG A 9 -90.36 -17.92 -9.42
CA ARG A 9 -91.29 -16.80 -9.36
C ARG A 9 -90.56 -15.48 -9.18
N THR A 10 -90.74 -14.61 -10.13
CA THR A 10 -90.66 -13.11 -10.12
C THR A 10 -92.05 -12.57 -9.79
N PRO A 11 -92.26 -11.24 -9.69
CA PRO A 11 -91.48 -10.05 -9.29
C PRO A 11 -92.23 -9.14 -8.28
N GLN A 12 -91.60 -8.15 -7.74
CA GLN A 12 -92.36 -6.86 -7.50
C GLN A 12 -91.38 -5.70 -7.36
N ARG A 13 -91.74 -4.62 -8.07
CA ARG A 13 -91.13 -3.32 -8.07
C ARG A 13 -91.50 -2.55 -6.81
N SER A 14 -90.56 -1.77 -6.29
CA SER A 14 -90.90 -0.51 -5.56
C SER A 14 -89.79 0.50 -5.76
N LEU A 15 -90.13 1.62 -6.28
CA LEU A 15 -89.38 2.88 -6.38
C LEU A 15 -89.13 3.47 -5.00
N ALA A 16 -87.93 3.96 -4.72
CA ALA A 16 -87.71 5.03 -3.77
C ALA A 16 -86.41 5.76 -4.04
N PHE A 17 -86.54 6.97 -4.39
CA PHE A 17 -85.75 8.19 -4.26
C PHE A 17 -84.24 8.16 -4.05
N ALA A 18 -83.56 8.86 -4.95
CA ALA A 18 -82.17 9.30 -4.92
C ALA A 18 -81.91 10.32 -3.81
N VAL A 19 -80.83 10.12 -3.07
CA VAL A 19 -80.08 11.17 -2.39
C VAL A 19 -78.67 11.10 -2.81
N THR A 20 -78.24 12.00 -3.62
CA THR A 20 -76.87 12.19 -4.06
C THR A 20 -76.07 12.89 -2.96
N THR A 21 -75.21 12.19 -2.28
CA THR A 21 -74.11 12.76 -1.48
C THR A 21 -72.80 12.64 -2.26
N VAL A 22 -72.35 13.79 -2.74
CA VAL A 22 -71.00 13.95 -3.35
C VAL A 22 -70.01 13.95 -2.21
N THR A 23 -69.28 12.89 -2.02
CA THR A 23 -68.07 12.86 -1.18
C THR A 23 -66.85 13.06 -2.08
N ALA A 24 -66.26 14.25 -1.98
CA ALA A 24 -64.96 14.55 -2.60
C ALA A 24 -63.87 13.72 -1.90
N ALA A 25 -63.35 12.71 -2.59
CA ALA A 25 -62.16 12.02 -2.18
C ALA A 25 -60.91 12.85 -2.60
N ALA A 26 -60.31 13.53 -1.62
CA ALA A 26 -59.02 14.16 -1.81
C ALA A 26 -57.94 13.04 -1.87
N ALA A 27 -57.48 12.75 -3.07
CA ALA A 27 -56.33 11.88 -3.30
C ALA A 27 -55.03 12.67 -2.96
N THR A 28 -54.51 12.50 -1.76
CA THR A 28 -53.17 12.98 -1.38
C THR A 28 -52.15 12.09 -2.04
N ALA A 29 -51.60 12.52 -3.16
CA ALA A 29 -50.43 11.89 -3.77
C ALA A 29 -49.23 12.18 -2.88
N PHE A 30 -48.82 11.17 -2.09
CA PHE A 30 -47.51 11.17 -1.40
C PHE A 30 -46.43 10.88 -2.45
N THR A 31 -45.84 11.92 -3.01
CA THR A 31 -44.61 11.80 -3.79
C THR A 31 -43.48 11.46 -2.82
N LEU A 32 -43.09 10.18 -2.76
CA LEU A 32 -41.88 9.73 -2.12
C LEU A 32 -40.70 10.23 -2.99
N ALA A 33 -40.12 11.37 -2.63
CA ALA A 33 -38.87 11.82 -3.18
C ALA A 33 -37.79 10.85 -2.65
N LEU A 34 -37.41 9.89 -3.49
CA LEU A 34 -36.20 9.10 -3.30
C LEU A 34 -35.02 10.09 -3.45
N ALA A 35 -34.56 10.65 -2.35
CA ALA A 35 -33.25 11.29 -2.31
C ALA A 35 -32.21 10.20 -2.56
N ALA A 36 -31.83 10.03 -3.82
CA ALA A 36 -30.60 9.33 -4.15
C ALA A 36 -29.47 10.14 -3.50
N SER A 37 -29.05 9.73 -2.31
CA SER A 37 -27.77 10.15 -1.76
C SER A 37 -26.72 9.64 -2.75
N THR A 38 -26.28 10.51 -3.65
CA THR A 38 -25.01 10.30 -4.34
C THR A 38 -23.99 10.22 -3.22
N ALA A 39 -23.55 8.99 -2.91
CA ALA A 39 -22.37 8.82 -2.09
C ALA A 39 -21.29 9.63 -2.80
N CYS A 40 -20.94 10.79 -2.25
CA CYS A 40 -19.81 11.55 -2.72
C CYS A 40 -18.61 10.62 -2.53
N ALA A 41 -18.07 10.12 -3.63
CA ALA A 41 -16.85 9.34 -3.56
C ALA A 41 -15.84 10.21 -2.81
N ALA A 42 -15.21 9.64 -1.79
CA ALA A 42 -14.19 10.37 -1.05
C ALA A 42 -13.16 10.91 -2.05
N ALA A 43 -12.80 12.18 -1.93
CA ALA A 43 -11.80 12.79 -2.81
C ALA A 43 -10.51 11.97 -2.76
N PRO A 44 -9.85 11.76 -3.90
CA PRO A 44 -8.63 10.95 -3.95
C PRO A 44 -7.53 11.62 -3.12
N VAL A 45 -6.85 10.83 -2.29
CA VAL A 45 -5.81 11.30 -1.39
C VAL A 45 -4.58 10.43 -1.45
N ALA A 46 -3.41 11.01 -1.11
CA ALA A 46 -2.23 10.24 -0.77
C ALA A 46 -1.90 10.40 0.72
N TYR A 47 -1.42 9.31 1.32
CA TYR A 47 -0.86 9.30 2.66
C TYR A 47 0.64 9.11 2.56
N VAL A 48 1.40 9.99 3.23
CA VAL A 48 2.86 10.00 3.18
C VAL A 48 3.40 9.95 4.60
N THR A 49 4.16 8.92 4.92
CA THR A 49 4.89 8.91 6.20
C THR A 49 6.06 9.87 6.14
N SER A 50 6.19 10.66 7.20
CA SER A 50 7.28 11.59 7.44
C SER A 50 7.84 11.27 8.82
N GLU A 51 9.07 10.78 8.89
CA GLU A 51 9.64 10.25 10.15
C GLU A 51 9.62 11.26 11.31
N LYS A 52 9.59 12.56 10.99
CA LYS A 52 9.61 13.64 11.99
C LYS A 52 8.30 14.41 12.15
N ALA A 53 7.32 14.19 11.27
CA ALA A 53 6.06 14.94 11.30
C ALA A 53 4.81 14.07 11.52
N GLY A 54 4.88 12.76 11.24
CA GLY A 54 3.72 11.89 11.28
C GLY A 54 3.29 11.45 9.89
N VAL A 55 2.00 11.48 9.57
CA VAL A 55 1.48 11.11 8.26
C VAL A 55 0.83 12.30 7.57
N GLY A 56 1.45 12.80 6.52
CA GLY A 56 0.89 13.85 5.66
C GLY A 56 -0.25 13.30 4.81
N VAL A 57 -1.31 14.11 4.65
CA VAL A 57 -2.44 13.83 3.77
C VAL A 57 -2.41 14.83 2.61
N ILE A 58 -2.23 14.34 1.40
CA ILE A 58 -2.19 15.13 0.18
C ILE A 58 -3.51 14.96 -0.56
N ASP A 59 -4.17 16.08 -0.85
CA ASP A 59 -5.28 16.15 -1.79
C ASP A 59 -4.74 15.95 -3.21
N LEU A 60 -5.21 14.92 -3.91
CA LEU A 60 -4.70 14.57 -5.25
C LEU A 60 -5.32 15.40 -6.38
N ASP A 61 -6.44 16.07 -6.15
CA ASP A 61 -7.01 17.00 -7.13
C ASP A 61 -6.24 18.33 -7.11
N GLN A 62 -5.92 18.83 -5.91
CA GLN A 62 -5.22 20.10 -5.73
C GLN A 62 -3.69 19.95 -5.69
N MET A 63 -3.19 18.74 -5.48
CA MET A 63 -1.76 18.44 -5.25
C MET A 63 -1.19 19.28 -4.11
N THR A 64 -1.87 19.30 -2.96
CA THR A 64 -1.47 20.07 -1.77
C THR A 64 -1.52 19.22 -0.52
N LEU A 65 -0.59 19.44 0.40
CA LEU A 65 -0.65 18.92 1.75
C LEU A 65 -1.81 19.62 2.50
N THR A 66 -2.81 18.87 2.93
CA THR A 66 -4.00 19.45 3.58
C THR A 66 -3.95 19.35 5.09
N LYS A 67 -3.33 18.30 5.62
CA LYS A 67 -3.19 18.07 7.06
C LYS A 67 -2.11 17.03 7.33
N THR A 68 -1.72 16.91 8.59
CA THR A 68 -0.81 15.84 9.08
C THR A 68 -1.48 15.12 10.24
N PHE A 69 -1.54 13.80 10.18
CA PHE A 69 -2.00 12.97 11.27
C PHE A 69 -0.86 12.76 12.27
N PRO A 70 -1.03 13.09 13.54
CA PRO A 70 -0.03 12.80 14.55
C PRO A 70 -0.05 11.30 14.86
N VAL A 71 1.06 10.61 14.68
CA VAL A 71 1.17 9.18 15.03
C VAL A 71 1.52 9.00 16.49
N GLY A 72 1.92 10.07 17.16
CA GLY A 72 2.28 10.10 18.59
C GLY A 72 3.64 9.50 18.91
N ALA A 73 4.42 9.21 17.88
CA ALA A 73 5.77 8.69 18.00
C ALA A 73 6.60 9.12 16.80
N ASP A 74 7.88 9.34 17.01
CA ASP A 74 8.81 9.62 15.95
C ASP A 74 9.12 8.35 15.13
N GLY A 75 9.30 8.49 13.85
CA GLY A 75 9.78 7.43 12.96
C GLY A 75 8.70 6.58 12.29
N PRO A 76 7.58 7.13 11.79
CA PRO A 76 6.66 6.37 10.93
C PRO A 76 7.33 6.07 9.58
N ARG A 77 7.30 4.79 9.17
CA ARG A 77 7.92 4.30 7.94
C ARG A 77 6.91 3.64 7.01
N GLY A 78 6.89 2.33 6.94
CA GLY A 78 5.97 1.59 6.11
C GLY A 78 4.52 1.89 6.45
N LEU A 79 3.68 2.00 5.42
CA LEU A 79 2.25 2.22 5.58
C LEU A 79 1.46 1.40 4.57
N SER A 80 0.24 1.04 4.94
CA SER A 80 -0.70 0.32 4.07
C SER A 80 -2.13 0.65 4.45
N LEU A 81 -3.04 0.64 3.49
CA LEU A 81 -4.47 0.83 3.73
C LEU A 81 -5.19 -0.52 3.86
N ASN A 82 -6.26 -0.55 4.64
CA ASN A 82 -7.21 -1.63 4.52
C ASN A 82 -8.05 -1.45 3.24
N ALA A 83 -8.74 -2.50 2.80
CA ALA A 83 -9.42 -2.53 1.50
C ALA A 83 -10.48 -1.43 1.30
N ASP A 84 -11.13 -0.95 2.36
CA ASP A 84 -12.13 0.10 2.28
C ASP A 84 -11.57 1.51 2.55
N GLY A 85 -10.26 1.63 2.78
CA GLY A 85 -9.58 2.89 3.02
C GLY A 85 -9.90 3.56 4.37
N THR A 86 -10.65 2.89 5.26
CA THR A 86 -11.04 3.48 6.55
C THR A 86 -9.96 3.39 7.63
N ARG A 87 -8.96 2.52 7.42
CA ARG A 87 -7.84 2.33 8.33
C ARG A 87 -6.51 2.41 7.59
N LEU A 88 -5.66 3.27 8.08
CA LEU A 88 -4.27 3.36 7.66
C LEU A 88 -3.39 2.72 8.73
N LEU A 89 -2.59 1.75 8.33
CA LEU A 89 -1.64 1.04 9.17
C LEU A 89 -0.26 1.64 8.97
N VAL A 90 0.45 1.94 10.06
CA VAL A 90 1.76 2.59 10.00
C VAL A 90 2.74 1.88 10.92
N ALA A 91 3.85 1.42 10.37
CA ALA A 91 4.97 0.90 11.16
C ALA A 91 5.68 2.06 11.86
N SER A 92 5.73 2.03 13.19
CA SER A 92 6.32 3.08 14.03
C SER A 92 7.65 2.61 14.59
N LYS A 93 8.73 3.00 13.93
CA LYS A 93 10.11 2.54 14.18
C LYS A 93 10.52 2.70 15.64
N ASN A 94 10.30 3.89 16.23
CA ASN A 94 10.82 4.22 17.55
C ASN A 94 10.00 3.66 18.71
N THR A 95 8.71 3.36 18.49
CA THR A 95 7.82 2.80 19.51
C THR A 95 7.64 1.29 19.40
N GLY A 96 8.12 0.69 18.31
CA GLY A 96 8.03 -0.75 18.11
C GLY A 96 6.60 -1.27 17.94
N ASP A 97 5.71 -0.46 17.39
CA ASP A 97 4.31 -0.83 17.20
C ASP A 97 3.82 -0.59 15.76
N LEU A 98 2.68 -1.20 15.45
CA LEU A 98 1.85 -0.89 14.31
C LEU A 98 0.73 0.04 14.78
N ALA A 99 0.78 1.31 14.38
CA ALA A 99 -0.29 2.26 14.63
C ALA A 99 -1.40 2.07 13.61
N VAL A 100 -2.65 1.98 14.08
CA VAL A 100 -3.86 1.93 13.24
C VAL A 100 -4.58 3.26 13.37
N ILE A 101 -4.64 3.97 12.25
CA ILE A 101 -5.21 5.32 12.18
C ILE A 101 -6.58 5.22 11.51
N ASP A 102 -7.59 5.85 12.09
CA ASP A 102 -8.87 6.10 11.43
C ASP A 102 -8.69 7.24 10.43
N THR A 103 -8.90 6.97 9.14
CA THR A 103 -8.57 7.92 8.07
C THR A 103 -9.49 9.15 8.04
N ALA A 104 -10.70 9.04 8.58
CA ALA A 104 -11.64 10.15 8.62
C ALA A 104 -11.25 11.17 9.72
N SER A 105 -10.95 10.68 10.92
CA SER A 105 -10.58 11.54 12.06
C SER A 105 -9.08 11.85 12.13
N GLY A 106 -8.23 11.02 11.54
CA GLY A 106 -6.78 11.10 11.67
C GLY A 106 -6.24 10.65 13.03
N GLN A 107 -7.08 10.03 13.85
CA GLN A 107 -6.69 9.58 15.19
C GLN A 107 -6.17 8.15 15.17
N VAL A 108 -5.15 7.88 15.99
CA VAL A 108 -4.70 6.53 16.26
C VAL A 108 -5.75 5.85 17.14
N VAL A 109 -6.43 4.85 16.57
CA VAL A 109 -7.52 4.12 17.27
C VAL A 109 -7.04 2.82 17.90
N GLN A 110 -5.89 2.31 17.45
CA GLN A 110 -5.30 1.08 17.99
C GLN A 110 -3.78 1.13 17.81
N ARG A 111 -3.05 0.49 18.75
CA ARG A 111 -1.64 0.17 18.62
C ARG A 111 -1.44 -1.31 18.87
N VAL A 112 -0.73 -1.96 17.99
CA VAL A 112 -0.38 -3.37 18.09
C VAL A 112 1.12 -3.46 18.34
N LYS A 113 1.51 -3.96 19.52
CA LYS A 113 2.93 -4.16 19.81
C LYS A 113 3.50 -5.20 18.85
N ILE A 114 4.59 -4.83 18.17
CA ILE A 114 5.26 -5.65 17.16
C ILE A 114 6.63 -6.12 17.70
N GLY A 115 7.55 -5.20 17.90
CA GLY A 115 8.92 -5.44 18.32
C GLY A 115 9.80 -4.26 17.93
N LYS A 116 11.09 -4.45 17.95
CA LYS A 116 12.06 -3.40 17.67
C LYS A 116 12.05 -3.06 16.17
N ASN A 117 12.17 -1.77 15.84
CA ASN A 117 12.40 -1.27 14.49
C ASN A 117 11.44 -1.84 13.42
N PRO A 118 10.09 -1.77 13.62
CA PRO A 118 9.19 -2.17 12.55
C PRO A 118 9.37 -1.24 11.36
N GLU A 119 9.50 -1.81 10.15
CA GLU A 119 9.94 -1.06 8.99
C GLU A 119 8.93 -1.07 7.85
N TYR A 120 8.48 -2.23 7.45
CA TYR A 120 7.60 -2.38 6.31
C TYR A 120 6.25 -2.95 6.73
N VAL A 121 5.17 -2.55 6.08
CA VAL A 121 3.85 -3.13 6.30
C VAL A 121 3.14 -3.39 4.98
N ARG A 122 2.54 -4.57 4.85
CA ARG A 122 1.69 -4.96 3.71
C ARG A 122 0.41 -5.58 4.22
N VAL A 123 -0.70 -5.22 3.60
CA VAL A 123 -2.01 -5.81 3.89
C VAL A 123 -2.37 -6.83 2.81
N ARG A 124 -2.77 -8.03 3.21
CA ARG A 124 -3.27 -9.05 2.29
C ARG A 124 -4.29 -9.94 2.99
N ASN A 125 -5.44 -10.18 2.35
CA ASN A 125 -6.48 -11.13 2.82
C ASN A 125 -6.93 -10.92 4.28
N GLY A 126 -7.01 -9.65 4.74
CA GLY A 126 -7.42 -9.30 6.10
C GLY A 126 -6.34 -9.44 7.17
N TYR A 127 -5.10 -9.62 6.76
CA TYR A 127 -3.92 -9.64 7.64
C TYR A 127 -2.95 -8.53 7.26
N ALA A 128 -2.28 -7.95 8.27
CA ALA A 128 -1.14 -7.09 8.07
C ALA A 128 0.15 -7.88 8.38
N TYR A 129 1.12 -7.74 7.48
CA TYR A 129 2.45 -8.34 7.58
C TYR A 129 3.44 -7.22 7.84
N VAL A 130 4.14 -7.30 8.97
CA VAL A 130 5.03 -6.22 9.44
C VAL A 130 6.41 -6.79 9.67
N THR A 131 7.42 -6.29 8.96
CA THR A 131 8.82 -6.65 9.22
C THR A 131 9.32 -5.93 10.46
N TYR A 132 10.10 -6.61 11.29
CA TYR A 132 10.67 -6.03 12.50
C TYR A 132 11.90 -6.80 12.98
N GLU A 133 12.69 -6.19 13.84
CA GLU A 133 13.80 -6.82 14.52
C GLU A 133 13.34 -7.40 15.87
N PRO A 134 13.72 -8.63 16.25
CA PRO A 134 13.42 -9.17 17.57
C PRO A 134 14.27 -8.48 18.64
N GLY A 135 13.74 -8.45 19.89
CA GLY A 135 14.40 -7.85 21.04
C GLY A 135 13.69 -6.63 21.60
N GLU A 136 14.25 -6.07 22.68
CA GLU A 136 13.72 -4.85 23.29
C GLU A 136 14.09 -3.61 22.46
N GLU A 137 13.30 -2.54 22.59
CA GLU A 137 13.52 -1.29 21.85
C GLU A 137 14.93 -0.73 22.16
N GLY A 138 15.75 -0.61 21.12
CA GLY A 138 16.99 0.16 21.17
C GLY A 138 16.71 1.61 20.83
N GLY A 139 17.50 2.52 21.38
CA GLY A 139 17.45 3.95 21.00
C GLY A 139 17.66 4.17 19.49
N PRO A 140 17.38 5.39 18.99
CA PRO A 140 17.58 5.70 17.59
C PRO A 140 19.02 5.38 17.17
N PRO A 141 19.24 4.81 15.97
CA PRO A 141 20.60 4.64 15.45
C PRO A 141 21.32 5.98 15.48
N ALA A 142 22.56 5.98 15.89
CA ALA A 142 23.38 7.19 15.88
C ALA A 142 23.31 7.84 14.51
N ALA A 143 23.01 9.13 14.46
CA ALA A 143 22.94 9.86 13.21
C ALA A 143 24.30 9.78 12.50
N ASN A 144 24.39 8.96 11.45
CA ASN A 144 25.57 8.90 10.59
C ASN A 144 25.65 10.20 9.76
N ASN A 145 26.13 11.27 10.41
CA ASN A 145 26.48 12.54 9.78
C ASN A 145 27.90 12.49 9.19
N ALA A 146 28.22 11.46 8.42
CA ALA A 146 29.47 11.46 7.66
C ALA A 146 29.24 12.04 6.27
N PRO A 147 29.81 13.20 5.93
CA PRO A 147 29.60 13.86 4.63
C PRO A 147 30.24 13.14 3.44
N ASN A 148 31.01 12.09 3.63
CA ASN A 148 31.69 11.30 2.59
C ASN A 148 31.93 9.86 3.03
N GLY A 149 31.02 9.24 3.79
CA GLY A 149 31.19 7.87 4.21
C GLY A 149 31.15 6.92 3.02
N LYS A 150 32.20 6.11 2.86
CA LYS A 150 32.11 4.79 2.26
C LYS A 150 30.85 4.12 2.78
N PRO A 151 30.18 3.22 2.04
CA PRO A 151 29.14 2.35 2.61
C PRO A 151 29.79 1.71 3.84
N GLY A 152 29.42 2.17 5.03
CA GLY A 152 29.84 1.50 6.25
C GLY A 152 29.22 0.13 6.19
N ALA A 153 30.04 -0.90 6.05
CA ALA A 153 29.72 -2.15 6.67
C ALA A 153 29.53 -1.80 8.14
N ASP A 154 28.29 -1.83 8.62
CA ASP A 154 28.06 -1.89 10.04
C ASP A 154 28.57 -3.26 10.45
N ASP A 155 29.82 -3.33 10.92
CA ASP A 155 30.51 -4.57 11.32
C ASP A 155 29.79 -5.31 12.46
N ASP A 156 28.69 -4.74 12.98
CA ASP A 156 27.83 -5.33 14.00
C ASP A 156 26.70 -6.22 13.45
N ASP A 157 26.44 -6.25 12.14
CA ASP A 157 25.31 -6.98 11.57
C ASP A 157 25.44 -8.52 11.72
N ALA A 158 26.66 -9.04 11.77
CA ALA A 158 26.90 -10.47 11.92
C ALA A 158 26.45 -11.05 13.28
N ASN A 159 26.18 -10.20 14.28
CA ASN A 159 25.75 -10.60 15.62
C ASN A 159 24.27 -10.23 15.92
N LYS A 160 23.58 -9.58 15.00
CA LYS A 160 22.14 -9.29 15.17
C LYS A 160 21.35 -10.60 15.00
N PRO A 161 20.27 -10.78 15.77
CA PRO A 161 19.35 -11.89 15.51
C PRO A 161 18.66 -11.71 14.15
N PRO A 162 18.27 -12.79 13.48
CA PRO A 162 17.46 -12.71 12.28
C PRO A 162 16.17 -11.89 12.53
N ALA A 163 15.78 -11.09 11.56
CA ALA A 163 14.54 -10.32 11.61
C ALA A 163 13.32 -11.25 11.57
N GLU A 164 12.17 -10.70 11.92
CA GLU A 164 10.92 -11.43 11.93
C GLU A 164 9.82 -10.66 11.16
N ILE A 165 8.77 -11.37 10.78
CA ILE A 165 7.56 -10.82 10.18
C ILE A 165 6.40 -11.12 11.12
N ALA A 166 5.81 -10.09 11.73
CA ALA A 166 4.57 -10.24 12.49
C ALA A 166 3.39 -10.33 11.54
N ILE A 167 2.54 -11.34 11.73
CA ILE A 167 1.25 -11.48 11.06
C ILE A 167 0.17 -11.03 12.03
N VAL A 168 -0.47 -9.91 11.72
CA VAL A 168 -1.50 -9.27 12.54
C VAL A 168 -2.87 -9.56 11.92
N ASP A 169 -3.77 -10.14 12.69
CA ASP A 169 -5.19 -10.28 12.30
C ASP A 169 -5.88 -8.91 12.43
N MET A 170 -6.34 -8.37 11.32
CA MET A 170 -6.96 -7.04 11.27
C MET A 170 -8.37 -6.97 11.84
N LYS A 171 -9.01 -8.11 12.17
CA LYS A 171 -10.29 -8.13 12.89
C LYS A 171 -10.10 -7.97 14.38
N THR A 172 -9.07 -8.60 14.92
CA THR A 172 -8.80 -8.63 16.36
C THR A 172 -7.68 -7.70 16.79
N TRP A 173 -6.92 -7.18 15.84
CA TRP A 173 -5.71 -6.36 16.04
C TRP A 173 -4.69 -7.04 16.96
N ARG A 174 -4.47 -8.34 16.73
CA ARG A 174 -3.50 -9.14 17.49
C ARG A 174 -2.48 -9.78 16.56
N VAL A 175 -1.24 -9.83 17.01
CA VAL A 175 -0.24 -10.68 16.39
C VAL A 175 -0.65 -12.13 16.60
N ILE A 176 -0.92 -12.83 15.52
CA ILE A 176 -1.30 -14.26 15.57
C ILE A 176 -0.12 -15.18 15.30
N ARG A 177 0.98 -14.62 14.75
CA ARG A 177 2.20 -15.36 14.42
C ARG A 177 3.35 -14.39 14.16
N SER A 178 4.57 -14.84 14.49
CA SER A 178 5.82 -14.30 13.99
C SER A 178 6.51 -15.34 13.12
N VAL A 179 7.13 -14.91 12.04
CA VAL A 179 7.87 -15.75 11.08
C VAL A 179 9.29 -15.25 11.05
N THR A 180 10.24 -16.10 11.47
CA THR A 180 11.67 -15.78 11.38
C THR A 180 12.09 -15.71 9.92
N SER A 181 12.79 -14.64 9.53
CA SER A 181 13.31 -14.40 8.19
C SER A 181 14.82 -14.35 8.19
N GLY A 182 15.44 -13.61 7.28
CA GLY A 182 16.86 -13.32 7.31
C GLY A 182 17.18 -12.07 8.13
N HIS A 183 18.39 -11.57 8.02
CA HIS A 183 18.82 -10.34 8.70
C HIS A 183 18.38 -9.11 7.91
N GLU A 184 17.96 -8.08 8.62
CA GLU A 184 17.52 -6.79 8.04
C GLU A 184 16.46 -6.99 6.92
N THR A 185 15.29 -7.48 7.33
CA THR A 185 14.20 -7.76 6.41
C THR A 185 13.50 -6.45 6.00
N GLU A 186 13.41 -6.21 4.69
CA GLU A 186 12.94 -4.96 4.09
C GLU A 186 11.58 -5.14 3.40
N GLY A 187 11.57 -5.43 2.11
CA GLY A 187 10.37 -5.48 1.27
C GLY A 187 9.59 -6.77 1.41
N ILE A 188 8.26 -6.66 1.34
CA ILE A 188 7.34 -7.80 1.28
C ILE A 188 6.55 -7.75 -0.02
N GLU A 189 6.42 -8.89 -0.69
CA GLU A 189 5.55 -9.06 -1.84
C GLU A 189 4.81 -10.40 -1.78
N PHE A 190 3.69 -10.50 -2.47
CA PHE A 190 2.88 -11.70 -2.53
C PHE A 190 2.77 -12.24 -3.95
N SER A 191 2.55 -13.55 -4.07
CA SER A 191 2.04 -14.12 -5.31
C SER A 191 0.66 -13.55 -5.63
N ARG A 192 0.27 -13.60 -6.90
CA ARG A 192 -1.03 -13.07 -7.35
C ARG A 192 -2.22 -13.63 -6.55
N ASP A 193 -2.18 -14.91 -6.23
CA ASP A 193 -3.20 -15.58 -5.42
C ASP A 193 -3.10 -15.29 -3.91
N GLY A 194 -2.03 -14.61 -3.48
CA GLY A 194 -1.77 -14.27 -2.08
C GLY A 194 -1.38 -15.46 -1.19
N HIS A 195 -1.07 -16.64 -1.76
CA HIS A 195 -0.69 -17.81 -0.98
C HIS A 195 0.79 -17.86 -0.65
N THR A 196 1.63 -17.23 -1.45
CA THR A 196 3.07 -17.17 -1.25
C THR A 196 3.48 -15.74 -0.89
N MET A 197 4.35 -15.60 0.09
CA MET A 197 4.97 -14.35 0.53
C MET A 197 6.45 -14.41 0.24
N LEU A 198 6.99 -13.37 -0.37
CA LEU A 198 8.42 -13.17 -0.60
C LEU A 198 8.89 -11.98 0.20
N VAL A 199 10.09 -12.10 0.76
CA VAL A 199 10.66 -11.09 1.66
C VAL A 199 12.12 -10.90 1.33
N THR A 200 12.56 -9.65 1.13
CA THR A 200 13.97 -9.31 0.91
C THR A 200 14.69 -9.20 2.25
N ASN A 201 15.88 -9.80 2.34
CA ASN A 201 16.75 -9.75 3.53
C ASN A 201 18.04 -9.04 3.14
N GLU A 202 18.15 -7.78 3.55
CA GLU A 202 19.24 -6.89 3.19
C GLU A 202 20.58 -7.41 3.68
N GLY A 203 20.64 -7.86 4.95
CA GLY A 203 21.87 -8.32 5.59
C GLY A 203 22.38 -9.65 5.07
N ASP A 204 21.51 -10.47 4.44
CA ASP A 204 21.88 -11.82 3.96
C ASP A 204 22.01 -11.91 2.44
N ASP A 205 21.74 -10.87 1.69
CA ASP A 205 21.67 -10.89 0.23
C ASP A 205 20.72 -11.98 -0.31
N THR A 206 19.54 -12.14 0.31
CA THR A 206 18.59 -13.19 -0.05
C THR A 206 17.17 -12.67 -0.23
N VAL A 207 16.35 -13.49 -0.89
CA VAL A 207 14.88 -13.41 -0.82
C VAL A 207 14.37 -14.70 -0.19
N SER A 208 13.68 -14.57 0.93
CA SER A 208 13.00 -15.69 1.58
C SER A 208 11.59 -15.85 1.05
N VAL A 209 11.16 -17.09 0.82
CA VAL A 209 9.84 -17.44 0.29
C VAL A 209 9.10 -18.28 1.31
N TYR A 210 7.87 -17.89 1.63
CA TYR A 210 7.03 -18.53 2.65
C TYR A 210 5.61 -18.79 2.13
N HIS A 211 4.94 -19.76 2.74
CA HIS A 211 3.48 -19.80 2.69
C HIS A 211 2.93 -18.62 3.50
N ALA A 212 2.25 -17.69 2.87
CA ALA A 212 1.85 -16.42 3.47
C ALA A 212 1.09 -16.59 4.81
N ARG A 213 0.09 -17.49 4.87
CA ARG A 213 -0.74 -17.66 6.07
C ARG A 213 -0.06 -18.43 7.19
N THR A 214 0.75 -19.42 6.87
CA THR A 214 1.36 -20.32 7.88
C THR A 214 2.77 -19.89 8.28
N GLY A 215 3.43 -19.05 7.47
CA GLY A 215 4.83 -18.70 7.65
C GLY A 215 5.79 -19.89 7.40
N ALA A 216 5.28 -21.02 6.88
CA ALA A 216 6.13 -22.16 6.60
C ALA A 216 7.11 -21.80 5.47
N PRO A 217 8.43 -22.06 5.65
CA PRO A 217 9.42 -21.74 4.63
C PRO A 217 9.25 -22.64 3.40
N VAL A 218 9.37 -22.03 2.23
CA VAL A 218 9.34 -22.71 0.93
C VAL A 218 10.72 -22.78 0.31
N ARG A 219 11.40 -21.62 0.27
CA ARG A 219 12.72 -21.50 -0.37
C ARG A 219 13.46 -20.25 0.12
N THR A 220 14.77 -20.27 -0.01
CA THR A 220 15.62 -19.06 0.04
C THR A 220 16.33 -18.91 -1.31
N VAL A 221 16.15 -17.75 -1.92
CA VAL A 221 16.81 -17.37 -3.18
C VAL A 221 18.04 -16.56 -2.82
N LYS A 222 19.22 -17.05 -3.17
CA LYS A 222 20.48 -16.31 -3.00
C LYS A 222 20.65 -15.31 -4.13
N LEU A 223 21.04 -14.11 -3.77
CA LEU A 223 21.35 -13.02 -4.69
C LEU A 223 22.86 -12.78 -4.77
N ALA A 224 23.28 -11.80 -5.55
CA ALA A 224 24.69 -11.44 -5.63
C ALA A 224 25.18 -10.86 -4.30
N ALA A 225 26.31 -11.34 -3.81
CA ALA A 225 26.90 -10.92 -2.54
C ALA A 225 27.16 -9.41 -2.49
N GLY A 226 26.83 -8.77 -1.38
CA GLY A 226 26.91 -7.32 -1.19
C GLY A 226 25.81 -6.53 -1.93
N GLY A 227 24.75 -7.22 -2.37
CA GLY A 227 23.64 -6.63 -3.12
C GLY A 227 22.74 -5.72 -2.28
N ARG A 228 22.50 -6.09 -1.02
CA ARG A 228 21.57 -5.42 -0.11
C ARG A 228 20.20 -5.23 -0.74
N PRO A 229 19.41 -6.32 -0.91
CA PRO A 229 18.11 -6.26 -1.56
C PRO A 229 17.11 -5.43 -0.75
N ARG A 230 16.37 -4.53 -1.44
CA ARG A 230 15.41 -3.61 -0.87
C ARG A 230 13.99 -3.87 -1.38
N GLY A 231 13.58 -3.16 -2.40
CA GLY A 231 12.24 -3.26 -2.98
C GLY A 231 12.03 -4.56 -3.73
N ILE A 232 10.82 -5.08 -3.65
CA ILE A 232 10.37 -6.26 -4.40
C ILE A 232 8.98 -6.03 -4.96
N ARG A 233 8.75 -6.39 -6.25
CA ARG A 233 7.44 -6.32 -6.90
C ARG A 233 7.20 -7.46 -7.86
N LEU A 234 5.96 -7.98 -7.83
CA LEU A 234 5.46 -8.93 -8.82
C LEU A 234 5.11 -8.20 -10.10
N SER A 235 5.48 -8.76 -11.25
CA SER A 235 5.05 -8.24 -12.56
C SER A 235 3.53 -8.34 -12.75
N PRO A 236 2.90 -7.44 -13.53
CA PRO A 236 1.46 -7.45 -13.75
C PRO A 236 0.93 -8.73 -14.39
N ASP A 237 1.73 -9.45 -15.15
CA ASP A 237 1.40 -10.77 -15.70
C ASP A 237 1.64 -11.93 -14.71
N GLY A 238 2.28 -11.64 -13.57
CA GLY A 238 2.54 -12.61 -12.49
C GLY A 238 3.68 -13.58 -12.76
N LYS A 239 4.54 -13.29 -13.75
CA LYS A 239 5.63 -14.21 -14.14
C LYS A 239 6.95 -13.92 -13.47
N ASP A 240 7.19 -12.66 -13.10
CA ASP A 240 8.47 -12.20 -12.60
C ASP A 240 8.33 -11.44 -11.28
N TYR A 241 9.30 -11.61 -10.39
CA TYR A 241 9.53 -10.68 -9.29
C TYR A 241 10.76 -9.83 -9.62
N ILE A 242 10.64 -8.53 -9.45
CA ILE A 242 11.72 -7.57 -9.60
C ILE A 242 12.25 -7.24 -8.22
N VAL A 243 13.56 -7.39 -7.99
CA VAL A 243 14.20 -7.10 -6.71
C VAL A 243 15.35 -6.13 -6.93
N THR A 244 15.32 -4.97 -6.25
CA THR A 244 16.40 -3.98 -6.30
C THR A 244 17.55 -4.37 -5.39
N LEU A 245 18.80 -4.17 -5.85
CA LEU A 245 20.04 -4.43 -5.15
C LEU A 245 20.76 -3.08 -4.92
N GLU A 246 20.52 -2.47 -3.76
CA GLU A 246 20.92 -1.07 -3.48
C GLU A 246 22.42 -0.84 -3.67
N SER A 247 23.27 -1.71 -3.14
CA SER A 247 24.71 -1.51 -3.13
C SER A 247 25.40 -1.85 -4.45
N LEU A 248 24.77 -2.70 -5.26
CA LEU A 248 25.30 -3.07 -6.58
C LEU A 248 24.78 -2.21 -7.72
N SER A 249 23.85 -1.29 -7.45
CA SER A 249 23.21 -0.48 -8.49
C SER A 249 22.61 -1.35 -9.61
N LYS A 250 21.79 -2.33 -9.22
CA LYS A 250 21.15 -3.29 -10.12
C LYS A 250 19.73 -3.59 -9.64
N PHE A 251 18.97 -4.19 -10.51
CA PHE A 251 17.87 -5.04 -10.07
C PHE A 251 18.00 -6.43 -10.72
N VAL A 252 17.40 -7.42 -10.11
CA VAL A 252 17.29 -8.76 -10.66
C VAL A 252 15.83 -9.09 -10.95
N VAL A 253 15.66 -9.95 -11.95
CA VAL A 253 14.38 -10.55 -12.33
C VAL A 253 14.40 -12.00 -11.85
N ILE A 254 13.44 -12.36 -11.03
CA ILE A 254 13.28 -13.72 -10.49
C ILE A 254 12.02 -14.31 -11.10
N ASP A 255 12.15 -15.42 -11.80
CA ASP A 255 11.00 -16.17 -12.33
C ASP A 255 10.08 -16.63 -11.18
N ALA A 256 8.81 -16.26 -11.24
CA ALA A 256 7.86 -16.47 -10.15
C ALA A 256 7.45 -17.94 -9.93
N HIS A 257 7.74 -18.82 -10.87
CA HIS A 257 7.44 -20.23 -10.78
C HIS A 257 8.62 -21.03 -10.23
N THR A 258 9.82 -20.77 -10.76
CA THR A 258 11.03 -21.51 -10.40
C THR A 258 11.81 -20.86 -9.26
N PHE A 259 11.55 -19.58 -8.96
CA PHE A 259 12.31 -18.75 -8.04
C PHE A 259 13.81 -18.68 -8.39
N GLN A 260 14.14 -18.67 -9.67
CA GLN A 260 15.52 -18.50 -10.16
C GLN A 260 15.72 -17.08 -10.69
N VAL A 261 16.89 -16.52 -10.45
CA VAL A 261 17.31 -15.27 -11.09
C VAL A 261 17.52 -15.53 -12.57
N VAL A 262 16.71 -14.91 -13.42
CA VAL A 262 16.75 -15.10 -14.88
C VAL A 262 17.37 -13.92 -15.62
N LYS A 263 17.42 -12.74 -14.99
CA LYS A 263 18.02 -11.53 -15.58
C LYS A 263 18.58 -10.63 -14.48
N THR A 264 19.66 -9.91 -14.81
CA THR A 264 20.22 -8.83 -14.01
C THR A 264 20.30 -7.59 -14.89
N VAL A 265 19.88 -6.45 -14.39
CA VAL A 265 19.81 -5.17 -15.11
C VAL A 265 20.54 -4.10 -14.31
N ASP A 266 21.39 -3.32 -14.98
CA ASP A 266 22.08 -2.19 -14.38
C ASP A 266 21.13 -1.03 -14.13
N THR A 267 21.31 -0.35 -13.00
CA THR A 267 20.61 0.87 -12.64
C THR A 267 21.60 1.98 -12.32
N LYS A 268 21.07 3.16 -12.04
CA LYS A 268 21.83 4.20 -11.35
C LYS A 268 21.97 3.90 -9.86
N LEU A 269 22.73 4.76 -9.15
CA LEU A 269 23.16 4.50 -7.78
C LEU A 269 21.99 4.37 -6.79
N GLY A 270 22.03 3.30 -6.04
CA GLY A 270 21.15 3.06 -4.89
C GLY A 270 19.68 2.83 -5.26
N PRO A 271 19.37 1.84 -6.13
CA PRO A 271 17.97 1.48 -6.40
C PRO A 271 17.28 1.00 -5.12
N TYR A 272 16.08 1.51 -4.84
CA TYR A 272 15.33 1.21 -3.64
C TYR A 272 13.90 0.75 -3.99
N GLY A 273 12.93 1.65 -4.01
CA GLY A 273 11.57 1.32 -4.40
C GLY A 273 11.46 0.96 -5.87
N VAL A 274 10.65 -0.05 -6.18
CA VAL A 274 10.37 -0.51 -7.54
C VAL A 274 8.86 -0.75 -7.69
N ALA A 275 8.28 -0.38 -8.80
CA ALA A 275 6.89 -0.71 -9.15
C ALA A 275 6.66 -0.65 -10.66
N PHE A 276 5.69 -1.42 -11.11
CA PHE A 276 5.16 -1.26 -12.47
C PHE A 276 4.18 -0.09 -12.50
N GLY A 277 4.12 0.60 -13.63
CA GLY A 277 3.05 1.55 -13.89
C GLY A 277 1.70 0.84 -13.98
N PRO A 278 0.57 1.56 -13.79
CA PRO A 278 -0.76 0.95 -13.74
C PRO A 278 -1.14 0.16 -15.00
N ASP A 279 -0.59 0.52 -16.16
CA ASP A 279 -0.79 -0.19 -17.44
C ASP A 279 0.16 -1.39 -17.64
N GLY A 280 1.10 -1.62 -16.70
CA GLY A 280 2.09 -2.69 -16.76
C GLY A 280 3.18 -2.53 -17.83
N LYS A 281 3.14 -1.48 -18.65
CA LYS A 281 4.07 -1.31 -19.77
C LYS A 281 5.42 -0.76 -19.36
N ARG A 282 5.52 -0.18 -18.19
CA ARG A 282 6.72 0.46 -17.68
C ARG A 282 7.04 -0.03 -16.28
N LEU A 283 8.32 -0.17 -16.00
CA LEU A 283 8.85 -0.43 -14.67
C LEU A 283 9.57 0.83 -14.19
N PHE A 284 9.28 1.27 -12.97
CA PHE A 284 9.89 2.43 -12.34
C PHE A 284 10.78 1.98 -11.18
N VAL A 285 11.96 2.56 -11.08
CA VAL A 285 12.94 2.27 -10.02
C VAL A 285 13.44 3.58 -9.44
N ALA A 286 13.26 3.77 -8.14
CA ALA A 286 13.83 4.93 -7.44
C ALA A 286 15.33 4.71 -7.21
N ALA A 287 16.19 5.41 -7.94
CA ALA A 287 17.63 5.42 -7.74
C ALA A 287 17.99 6.50 -6.69
N ALA A 288 17.80 6.13 -5.41
CA ALA A 288 17.75 7.04 -4.28
C ALA A 288 19.04 7.86 -4.06
N ARG A 289 20.19 7.32 -4.44
CA ARG A 289 21.49 8.03 -4.34
C ARG A 289 21.81 8.86 -5.57
N ASP A 290 21.17 8.56 -6.71
CA ASP A 290 21.36 9.31 -7.97
C ASP A 290 20.36 10.45 -8.15
N LYS A 291 19.37 10.58 -7.28
CA LYS A 291 18.29 11.59 -7.35
C LYS A 291 17.46 11.48 -8.63
N THR A 292 17.20 10.26 -9.06
CA THR A 292 16.37 9.97 -10.24
C THR A 292 15.35 8.87 -9.93
N VAL A 293 14.25 8.89 -10.66
CA VAL A 293 13.44 7.70 -10.91
C VAL A 293 13.78 7.22 -12.31
N GLN A 294 14.25 6.00 -12.42
CA GLN A 294 14.55 5.38 -13.72
C GLN A 294 13.32 4.67 -14.26
N VAL A 295 13.12 4.75 -15.55
CA VAL A 295 12.03 4.10 -16.27
C VAL A 295 12.60 3.07 -17.21
N PHE A 296 12.05 1.87 -17.13
CA PHE A 296 12.39 0.73 -17.99
C PHE A 296 11.13 0.24 -18.71
N ASP A 297 11.31 -0.43 -19.84
CA ASP A 297 10.24 -1.19 -20.45
C ASP A 297 9.77 -2.32 -19.52
N GLY A 298 8.48 -2.49 -19.32
CA GLY A 298 7.89 -3.43 -18.36
C GLY A 298 8.05 -4.91 -18.71
N HIS A 299 8.49 -5.24 -19.93
CA HIS A 299 8.68 -6.62 -20.40
C HIS A 299 10.13 -6.94 -20.72
N SER A 300 10.77 -6.08 -21.52
CA SER A 300 12.17 -6.28 -21.90
C SER A 300 13.16 -5.85 -20.82
N TYR A 301 12.72 -4.99 -19.91
CA TYR A 301 13.55 -4.33 -18.90
C TYR A 301 14.67 -3.48 -19.50
N GLU A 302 14.48 -2.99 -20.73
CA GLU A 302 15.39 -2.03 -21.35
C GLU A 302 15.18 -0.64 -20.74
N HIS A 303 16.30 0.05 -20.49
CA HIS A 303 16.26 1.41 -19.93
C HIS A 303 15.67 2.39 -20.96
N LEU A 304 14.72 3.21 -20.51
CA LEU A 304 14.01 4.18 -21.37
C LEU A 304 14.28 5.62 -20.98
N ALA A 305 14.33 5.94 -19.68
CA ALA A 305 14.48 7.31 -19.23
C ALA A 305 15.04 7.41 -17.80
N ASP A 306 15.71 8.53 -17.51
CA ASP A 306 16.10 8.96 -16.18
C ASP A 306 15.34 10.24 -15.85
N VAL A 307 14.52 10.22 -14.82
CA VAL A 307 13.66 11.34 -14.43
C VAL A 307 14.23 11.99 -13.17
N PRO A 308 14.72 13.23 -13.24
CA PRO A 308 15.26 13.93 -12.07
C PRO A 308 14.20 14.16 -11.00
N VAL A 309 14.56 13.86 -9.75
CA VAL A 309 13.72 14.06 -8.55
C VAL A 309 14.57 14.61 -7.39
N GLY A 310 14.04 14.59 -6.17
CA GLY A 310 14.75 15.03 -4.98
C GLY A 310 15.84 14.08 -4.49
N GLN A 311 16.36 14.38 -3.30
CA GLN A 311 17.40 13.60 -2.66
C GLN A 311 16.82 12.48 -1.79
N ARG A 312 17.43 11.28 -1.87
CA ARG A 312 17.02 10.11 -1.09
C ARG A 312 15.53 9.83 -1.24
N CYS A 313 15.09 9.64 -2.47
CA CYS A 313 13.75 9.20 -2.79
C CYS A 313 13.68 7.67 -2.62
N TRP A 314 12.92 7.21 -1.62
CA TRP A 314 12.85 5.78 -1.31
C TRP A 314 11.66 5.14 -2.00
N HIS A 315 10.48 5.74 -1.83
CA HIS A 315 9.22 5.14 -2.30
C HIS A 315 8.40 6.12 -3.14
N PHE A 316 7.51 5.55 -3.92
CA PHE A 316 6.62 6.31 -4.79
C PHE A 316 5.30 5.56 -5.00
N SER A 317 4.26 6.28 -5.43
CA SER A 317 2.97 5.73 -5.83
C SER A 317 2.39 6.53 -6.97
N PHE A 318 1.57 5.89 -7.80
CA PHE A 318 0.78 6.58 -8.82
C PHE A 318 -0.52 7.13 -8.22
N THR A 319 -1.06 8.19 -8.82
CA THR A 319 -2.44 8.58 -8.55
C THR A 319 -3.40 7.47 -8.97
N PRO A 320 -4.61 7.36 -8.38
CA PRO A 320 -5.56 6.30 -8.71
C PRO A 320 -5.97 6.23 -10.19
N ASP A 321 -5.89 7.34 -10.91
CA ASP A 321 -6.11 7.41 -12.35
C ASP A 321 -4.85 7.07 -13.18
N GLY A 322 -3.72 6.81 -12.54
CA GLY A 322 -2.43 6.53 -13.18
C GLY A 322 -1.78 7.73 -13.88
N ALA A 323 -2.36 8.92 -13.79
CA ALA A 323 -1.90 10.09 -14.56
C ALA A 323 -0.63 10.73 -13.98
N LYS A 324 -0.40 10.62 -12.67
CA LYS A 324 0.74 11.24 -12.00
C LYS A 324 1.51 10.25 -11.15
N LEU A 325 2.80 10.49 -11.01
CA LEU A 325 3.70 9.78 -10.13
C LEU A 325 4.10 10.69 -8.97
N LEU A 326 3.88 10.23 -7.74
CA LEU A 326 4.24 10.91 -6.51
C LEU A 326 5.45 10.21 -5.88
N VAL A 327 6.55 10.93 -5.68
CA VAL A 327 7.83 10.37 -5.22
C VAL A 327 8.20 10.97 -3.88
N ALA A 328 8.26 10.16 -2.82
CA ALA A 328 8.65 10.59 -1.48
C ALA A 328 10.17 10.68 -1.36
N CYS A 329 10.69 11.89 -1.18
CA CYS A 329 12.12 12.21 -1.20
C CYS A 329 12.56 12.73 0.17
N GLY A 330 13.08 11.83 1.03
CA GLY A 330 13.32 12.11 2.44
C GLY A 330 14.33 13.22 2.74
N ARG A 331 15.42 13.33 2.00
CA ARG A 331 16.40 14.40 2.20
C ARG A 331 16.06 15.70 1.46
N SER A 332 14.94 15.72 0.76
CA SER A 332 14.34 16.93 0.22
C SER A 332 13.11 17.38 1.01
N ASP A 333 12.73 16.65 2.06
CA ASP A 333 11.58 16.93 2.93
C ASP A 333 10.29 17.18 2.13
N ALA A 334 10.10 16.41 1.03
CA ALA A 334 9.07 16.69 0.04
C ALA A 334 8.62 15.46 -0.75
N VAL A 335 7.43 15.57 -1.32
CA VAL A 335 6.93 14.71 -2.39
C VAL A 335 7.07 15.44 -3.72
N TYR A 336 7.72 14.82 -4.70
CA TYR A 336 7.81 15.30 -6.07
C TYR A 336 6.68 14.70 -6.89
N VAL A 337 5.93 15.53 -7.59
CA VAL A 337 4.81 15.12 -8.45
C VAL A 337 5.22 15.27 -9.90
N LEU A 338 5.14 14.20 -10.65
CA LEU A 338 5.51 14.12 -12.07
C LEU A 338 4.30 13.67 -12.89
N ASP A 339 4.26 14.08 -14.14
CA ASP A 339 3.38 13.47 -15.14
C ASP A 339 3.86 12.04 -15.44
N ALA A 340 3.00 11.04 -15.34
CA ALA A 340 3.38 9.63 -15.48
C ALA A 340 3.63 9.21 -16.93
N GLN A 341 3.22 10.00 -17.92
CA GLN A 341 3.40 9.69 -19.34
C GLN A 341 4.65 10.31 -19.94
N ASN A 342 4.87 11.60 -19.68
CA ASN A 342 5.98 12.36 -20.25
C ASN A 342 7.09 12.70 -19.25
N TYR A 343 6.88 12.33 -17.96
CA TYR A 343 7.83 12.50 -16.85
C TYR A 343 8.17 13.94 -16.49
N GLN A 344 7.38 14.90 -16.97
CA GLN A 344 7.63 16.31 -16.65
C GLN A 344 7.24 16.60 -15.19
N PRO A 345 8.04 17.43 -14.49
CA PRO A 345 7.73 17.85 -13.13
C PRO A 345 6.46 18.73 -13.14
N ILE A 346 5.51 18.42 -12.26
CA ILE A 346 4.28 19.18 -12.07
C ILE A 346 4.41 20.08 -10.84
N ARG A 347 4.82 19.50 -9.71
CA ARG A 347 4.87 20.20 -8.43
C ARG A 347 5.81 19.51 -7.44
N GLN A 348 6.29 20.28 -6.48
CA GLN A 348 6.90 19.79 -5.24
C GLN A 348 6.00 20.16 -4.07
N ILE A 349 5.68 19.18 -3.20
CA ILE A 349 4.88 19.35 -2.00
C ILE A 349 5.82 19.19 -0.82
N GLY A 350 6.11 20.28 -0.11
CA GLY A 350 7.03 20.35 1.02
C GLY A 350 6.38 20.02 2.37
N GLU A 351 7.08 20.39 3.45
CA GLU A 351 6.64 20.21 4.86
C GLU A 351 6.50 18.74 5.29
N LEU A 352 7.26 17.85 4.66
CA LEU A 352 7.28 16.41 4.93
C LEU A 352 8.70 15.96 5.32
N PRO A 353 9.23 16.38 6.47
CA PRO A 353 10.60 16.10 6.86
C PRO A 353 10.85 14.59 6.97
N LEU A 354 11.85 14.11 6.24
CA LEU A 354 12.15 12.69 6.04
C LEU A 354 10.94 11.92 5.50
N ALA A 355 10.32 12.40 4.40
CA ALA A 355 9.29 11.67 3.68
C ALA A 355 9.81 10.29 3.26
N TRP A 356 9.13 9.20 3.69
CA TRP A 356 9.62 7.84 3.48
C TRP A 356 8.70 7.03 2.57
N GLY A 357 7.51 6.66 3.04
CA GLY A 357 6.54 5.84 2.33
C GLY A 357 5.35 6.64 1.84
N ILE A 358 4.73 6.17 0.76
CA ILE A 358 3.55 6.80 0.17
C ILE A 358 2.60 5.76 -0.40
N VAL A 359 1.31 5.90 -0.10
CA VAL A 359 0.20 5.14 -0.70
C VAL A 359 -0.92 6.08 -1.09
N THR A 360 -1.73 5.69 -2.07
CA THR A 360 -2.86 6.47 -2.57
C THR A 360 -4.19 5.75 -2.33
N TYR A 361 -5.29 6.51 -2.31
CA TYR A 361 -6.65 6.01 -2.17
C TYR A 361 -7.56 6.74 -3.18
N PRO A 362 -8.53 6.07 -3.84
CA PRO A 362 -9.07 4.73 -3.56
C PRO A 362 -8.27 3.55 -4.12
N HIS A 363 -7.25 3.78 -4.89
CA HIS A 363 -6.37 2.75 -5.46
C HIS A 363 -4.92 3.15 -5.31
N SER A 364 -4.04 2.19 -5.02
CA SER A 364 -2.60 2.43 -4.86
C SER A 364 -1.81 1.47 -5.74
N ASP A 365 -1.09 2.03 -6.71
CA ASP A 365 -0.08 1.33 -7.49
C ASP A 365 1.27 1.99 -7.21
N GLY A 366 2.12 1.31 -6.46
CA GLY A 366 3.36 1.93 -6.02
C GLY A 366 4.39 0.95 -5.50
N SER A 367 5.47 1.50 -5.01
CA SER A 367 6.61 0.71 -4.52
C SER A 367 6.40 0.12 -3.11
N ILE A 368 5.36 0.52 -2.39
CA ILE A 368 4.97 -0.10 -1.12
C ILE A 368 3.75 -1.00 -1.31
N GLU A 369 2.76 -0.53 -2.02
CA GLU A 369 1.50 -1.22 -2.20
C GLU A 369 1.07 -1.22 -3.65
N SER A 370 0.51 -2.35 -4.11
CA SER A 370 -0.22 -2.46 -5.37
C SER A 370 -1.41 -3.40 -5.15
N HIS A 371 -2.57 -3.00 -5.63
CA HIS A 371 -3.82 -3.74 -5.47
C HIS A 371 -4.32 -4.33 -6.78
#